data_e380b79a2ecabaaffc118d41974a0c2a
#
_entry.id   e380b79a2ecabaaffc118d41974a0c2a
#
_cell.length_a   1.000
_cell.length_b   1.000
_cell.length_c   1.000
_cell.angle_alpha   90.00
_cell.angle_beta   90.00
_cell.angle_gamma   90.00
#
_symmetry.space_group_name_H-M   'P 1'
#
loop_
_entity.id
_entity.type
_entity.pdbx_description
1 polymer ?
#
loop_
_entity_poly.entity_id
_entity_poly.type
_entity_poly.pdbx_seq_one_letter_code
_entity_poly.pdbx_strand_id
1 'polypeptide(L)'
;MKKKFILYMTLAFITFFPALSIRAEESQDTRVDSTAVNDSENAGQESLAELNRQLQNPVSSVWSLTFQFNNFFLKGSPSDKTRVQSLLNFQPVLPLHLTKDVNLIIRPVLPFIFNSPVFDGQGFENKGGFGDMALVPFISPASDNWILGVGPTTIFPTATNKGLGQGKLQLGPAAVVGWFNKDWLALIFPQQWWSVAGDDDRPDTSQANIQYALYRFLPNAWNIGTAPNILIDWKADDGNKVTFPVGLSVGKTVKLGKLPVSFSVQGQWMPWHPDDFGQRWNIQLVIKPVIPSLIKGTLF
;
A
#
# COMPACT_ATOMS: atom_id res chain seq x y z
N MET A 1 16.61 -0.31 31.79
CA MET A 1 16.03 1.02 31.61
C MET A 1 15.80 1.36 30.09
N LYS A 2 15.32 0.43 29.25
CA LYS A 2 15.11 0.68 27.80
C LYS A 2 13.69 0.31 27.30
N LYS A 3 12.74 0.00 28.19
CA LYS A 3 11.37 -0.41 27.81
C LYS A 3 10.33 0.74 27.81
N LYS A 4 10.70 1.98 28.16
CA LYS A 4 9.74 3.11 28.25
C LYS A 4 9.71 4.02 27.02
N PHE A 5 10.63 3.87 26.07
CA PHE A 5 10.75 4.82 24.94
C PHE A 5 9.84 4.50 23.74
N ILE A 6 9.39 3.24 23.58
CA ILE A 6 8.58 2.81 22.41
C ILE A 6 7.09 3.14 22.60
N LEU A 7 6.62 3.21 23.86
CA LEU A 7 5.21 3.49 24.13
C LEU A 7 4.82 4.97 23.95
N TYR A 8 5.78 5.89 24.01
CA TYR A 8 5.51 7.33 23.89
C TYR A 8 5.41 7.82 22.44
N MET A 9 5.96 7.11 21.46
CA MET A 9 5.85 7.53 20.04
C MET A 9 4.49 7.20 19.42
N THR A 10 3.75 6.22 19.95
CA THR A 10 2.41 5.86 19.43
C THR A 10 1.29 6.73 20.02
N LEU A 11 1.54 7.39 21.15
CA LEU A 11 0.54 8.24 21.82
C LEU A 11 0.66 9.74 21.48
N ALA A 12 1.80 10.19 20.95
CA ALA A 12 2.05 11.60 20.64
C ALA A 12 1.34 12.12 19.37
N PHE A 13 0.75 11.24 18.55
CA PHE A 13 0.03 11.65 17.34
C PHE A 13 -1.47 11.98 17.57
N ILE A 14 -1.99 11.73 18.78
CA ILE A 14 -3.43 11.94 19.08
C ILE A 14 -3.70 13.27 19.79
N THR A 15 -2.70 13.99 20.29
CA THR A 15 -2.91 15.15 21.14
C THR A 15 -2.48 16.50 20.58
N PHE A 16 -2.28 16.65 19.27
CA PHE A 16 -1.95 17.94 18.66
C PHE A 16 -3.07 18.46 17.75
N PHE A 17 -4.25 18.71 18.33
CA PHE A 17 -5.21 19.67 17.82
C PHE A 17 -5.34 20.80 18.85
N PRO A 18 -4.74 21.97 18.62
CA PRO A 18 -5.11 23.13 19.43
C PRO A 18 -6.55 23.50 19.10
N ALA A 19 -7.38 23.53 20.12
CA ALA A 19 -8.70 24.13 20.03
C ALA A 19 -8.52 25.62 19.67
N LEU A 20 -8.77 25.96 18.41
CA LEU A 20 -8.88 27.33 17.97
C LEU A 20 -10.21 27.86 18.47
N SER A 21 -10.18 28.58 19.61
CA SER A 21 -11.33 29.37 20.08
C SER A 21 -11.51 30.55 19.13
N ILE A 22 -12.45 30.43 18.21
CA ILE A 22 -12.90 31.54 17.38
C ILE A 22 -13.79 32.41 18.25
N ARG A 23 -13.29 33.61 18.56
CA ARG A 23 -14.05 34.68 19.15
C ARG A 23 -15.09 35.15 18.12
N ALA A 24 -16.34 35.00 18.43
CA ALA A 24 -17.43 35.53 17.61
C ALA A 24 -17.35 37.06 17.62
N GLU A 25 -17.03 37.63 16.47
CA GLU A 25 -17.24 39.03 16.18
C GLU A 25 -18.58 39.14 15.46
N GLU A 26 -19.51 39.76 16.12
CA GLU A 26 -20.87 40.06 15.66
C GLU A 26 -20.76 41.11 14.54
N SER A 27 -20.99 40.72 13.28
CA SER A 27 -21.20 41.67 12.20
C SER A 27 -22.30 41.18 11.26
N GLN A 28 -23.37 41.94 11.29
CA GLN A 28 -24.40 42.24 10.26
C GLN A 28 -24.83 41.13 9.30
N ASP A 29 -26.07 40.80 9.48
CA ASP A 29 -27.08 40.22 8.60
C ASP A 29 -26.80 40.42 7.08
N THR A 30 -26.13 39.41 6.49
CA THR A 30 -26.31 39.05 5.12
C THR A 30 -26.82 37.62 5.10
N ARG A 31 -28.10 37.48 4.78
CA ARG A 31 -28.72 36.16 4.48
C ARG A 31 -27.93 35.51 3.36
N VAL A 32 -26.87 34.78 3.70
CA VAL A 32 -26.23 33.80 2.82
C VAL A 32 -27.27 32.69 2.65
N ASP A 33 -27.63 32.44 1.41
CA ASP A 33 -28.59 31.40 1.03
C ASP A 33 -28.06 30.06 1.54
N SER A 34 -28.65 29.56 2.62
CA SER A 34 -28.24 28.32 3.31
C SER A 34 -28.32 27.09 2.39
N THR A 35 -29.11 27.17 1.32
CA THR A 35 -29.16 26.12 0.27
C THR A 35 -27.88 26.05 -0.55
N ALA A 36 -27.34 27.20 -0.97
CA ALA A 36 -26.11 27.22 -1.77
C ALA A 36 -24.86 26.74 -0.98
N VAL A 37 -24.80 26.99 0.31
CA VAL A 37 -23.71 26.49 1.18
C VAL A 37 -23.84 24.98 1.38
N ASN A 38 -25.04 24.48 1.65
CA ASN A 38 -25.27 23.03 1.77
C ASN A 38 -24.99 22.27 0.48
N ASP A 39 -25.35 22.83 -0.67
CA ASP A 39 -25.07 22.19 -1.98
C ASP A 39 -23.57 22.15 -2.29
N SER A 40 -22.81 23.19 -1.92
CA SER A 40 -21.36 23.21 -2.11
C SER A 40 -20.61 22.25 -1.17
N GLU A 41 -21.07 22.10 0.06
CA GLU A 41 -20.53 21.13 1.01
C GLU A 41 -20.85 19.68 0.60
N ASN A 42 -22.07 19.42 0.14
CA ASN A 42 -22.47 18.12 -0.36
C ASN A 42 -21.68 17.71 -1.62
N ALA A 43 -21.51 18.62 -2.58
CA ALA A 43 -20.69 18.38 -3.77
C ALA A 43 -19.22 18.13 -3.41
N GLY A 44 -18.68 18.83 -2.41
CA GLY A 44 -17.32 18.61 -1.91
C GLY A 44 -17.14 17.24 -1.22
N GLN A 45 -18.13 16.78 -0.48
CA GLN A 45 -18.12 15.46 0.16
C GLN A 45 -18.28 14.33 -0.85
N GLU A 46 -19.11 14.48 -1.86
CA GLU A 46 -19.29 13.51 -2.92
C GLU A 46 -18.01 13.35 -3.75
N SER A 47 -17.31 14.43 -4.06
CA SER A 47 -15.99 14.44 -4.70
C SER A 47 -14.93 13.69 -3.86
N LEU A 48 -14.90 13.85 -2.54
CA LEU A 48 -13.99 13.13 -1.66
C LEU A 48 -14.33 11.64 -1.56
N ALA A 49 -15.61 11.28 -1.58
CA ALA A 49 -16.05 9.90 -1.58
C ALA A 49 -15.63 9.19 -2.90
N GLU A 50 -15.72 9.87 -4.04
CA GLU A 50 -15.23 9.35 -5.31
C GLU A 50 -13.72 9.18 -5.31
N LEU A 51 -12.96 10.16 -4.85
CA LEU A 51 -11.51 10.04 -4.68
C LEU A 51 -11.13 8.88 -3.75
N ASN A 52 -11.88 8.66 -2.68
CA ASN A 52 -11.67 7.52 -1.78
C ASN A 52 -11.80 6.19 -2.51
N ARG A 53 -12.81 6.04 -3.39
CA ARG A 53 -12.99 4.84 -4.23
C ARG A 53 -11.83 4.67 -5.21
N GLN A 54 -11.48 5.72 -5.92
CA GLN A 54 -10.39 5.73 -6.90
C GLN A 54 -9.05 5.36 -6.28
N LEU A 55 -8.75 5.82 -5.07
CA LEU A 55 -7.50 5.53 -4.37
C LEU A 55 -7.36 4.07 -3.90
N GLN A 56 -8.45 3.30 -3.86
CA GLN A 56 -8.38 1.85 -3.60
C GLN A 56 -8.27 1.02 -4.90
N ASN A 57 -8.51 1.62 -6.06
CA ASN A 57 -8.37 0.98 -7.38
C ASN A 57 -6.90 1.04 -7.83
N PRO A 58 -6.20 -0.10 -8.03
CA PRO A 58 -4.78 -0.12 -8.42
C PRO A 58 -4.52 0.35 -9.86
N VAL A 59 -5.54 0.42 -10.71
CA VAL A 59 -5.45 0.90 -12.09
C VAL A 59 -6.23 2.22 -12.29
N SER A 60 -6.41 2.97 -11.21
CA SER A 60 -7.05 4.28 -11.24
C SER A 60 -6.31 5.28 -12.13
N SER A 61 -7.04 6.20 -12.73
CA SER A 61 -6.49 7.35 -13.46
C SER A 61 -6.03 8.48 -12.54
N VAL A 62 -6.12 8.31 -11.23
CA VAL A 62 -5.70 9.31 -10.23
C VAL A 62 -4.22 9.16 -9.90
N TRP A 63 -3.45 10.23 -10.10
CA TRP A 63 -2.06 10.31 -9.67
C TRP A 63 -1.98 10.37 -8.15
N SER A 64 -1.28 9.43 -7.55
CA SER A 64 -1.13 9.36 -6.09
C SER A 64 0.25 8.86 -5.68
N LEU A 65 0.68 9.31 -4.50
CA LEU A 65 1.88 8.82 -3.84
C LEU A 65 1.47 7.97 -2.64
N THR A 66 1.75 6.68 -2.66
CA THR A 66 1.41 5.79 -1.54
C THR A 66 2.63 5.61 -0.65
N PHE A 67 2.50 6.00 0.60
CA PHE A 67 3.46 5.73 1.68
C PHE A 67 2.85 4.66 2.58
N GLN A 68 3.38 3.43 2.48
CA GLN A 68 2.88 2.27 3.21
C GLN A 68 3.91 1.82 4.24
N PHE A 69 3.69 2.18 5.49
CA PHE A 69 4.52 1.76 6.63
C PHE A 69 4.03 0.41 7.14
N ASN A 70 4.94 -0.53 7.27
CA ASN A 70 4.67 -1.87 7.76
C ASN A 70 5.55 -2.17 8.98
N ASN A 71 4.95 -2.80 9.99
CA ASN A 71 5.65 -3.39 11.13
C ASN A 71 5.24 -4.85 11.21
N PHE A 72 6.08 -5.72 10.66
CA PHE A 72 5.92 -7.16 10.70
C PHE A 72 6.50 -7.74 11.98
N PHE A 73 5.74 -8.55 12.68
CA PHE A 73 6.17 -9.32 13.82
C PHE A 73 6.49 -10.74 13.35
N LEU A 74 7.79 -11.07 13.34
CA LEU A 74 8.32 -12.33 12.85
C LEU A 74 8.65 -13.26 14.02
N LYS A 75 8.39 -14.56 13.84
CA LYS A 75 8.71 -15.59 14.82
C LYS A 75 8.97 -16.93 14.09
N GLY A 76 9.67 -17.84 14.74
CA GLY A 76 9.99 -19.18 14.24
C GLY A 76 11.48 -19.49 14.33
N SER A 77 11.84 -20.74 14.04
CA SER A 77 13.23 -21.20 14.04
C SER A 77 14.13 -20.32 13.15
N PRO A 78 15.36 -20.00 13.54
CA PRO A 78 16.05 -20.49 14.73
C PRO A 78 15.84 -19.62 15.99
N SER A 79 14.79 -18.79 16.04
CA SER A 79 14.53 -17.90 17.18
C SER A 79 13.12 -18.04 17.72
N ASP A 80 12.99 -18.41 19.01
CA ASP A 80 11.70 -18.40 19.71
C ASP A 80 11.20 -17.00 20.08
N LYS A 81 12.07 -15.97 19.91
CA LYS A 81 11.73 -14.59 20.24
C LYS A 81 11.06 -13.91 19.06
N THR A 82 9.98 -13.18 19.31
CA THR A 82 9.39 -12.29 18.32
C THR A 82 10.37 -11.17 17.97
N ARG A 83 10.62 -10.99 16.68
CA ARG A 83 11.44 -9.91 16.12
C ARG A 83 10.57 -9.00 15.25
N VAL A 84 10.96 -7.76 15.12
CA VAL A 84 10.20 -6.77 14.36
C VAL A 84 11.00 -6.36 13.13
N GLN A 85 10.34 -6.43 11.97
CA GLN A 85 10.82 -5.80 10.75
C GLN A 85 9.95 -4.56 10.49
N SER A 86 10.59 -3.42 10.28
CA SER A 86 9.91 -2.15 10.00
C SER A 86 10.39 -1.60 8.66
N LEU A 87 9.45 -1.28 7.77
CA LEU A 87 9.76 -0.74 6.46
C LEU A 87 8.67 0.20 5.93
N LEU A 88 9.08 1.08 5.04
CA LEU A 88 8.23 1.90 4.20
C LEU A 88 8.30 1.40 2.75
N ASN A 89 7.18 0.98 2.19
CA ASN A 89 7.03 0.86 0.75
C ASN A 89 6.51 2.18 0.19
N PHE A 90 7.34 2.88 -0.58
CA PHE A 90 6.90 4.02 -1.37
C PHE A 90 6.42 3.53 -2.73
N GLN A 91 5.13 3.74 -3.03
CA GLN A 91 4.45 3.18 -4.20
C GLN A 91 3.66 4.28 -4.93
N PRO A 92 4.30 5.08 -5.80
CA PRO A 92 3.56 6.00 -6.66
C PRO A 92 2.66 5.23 -7.64
N VAL A 93 1.50 5.79 -7.93
CA VAL A 93 0.61 5.35 -9.01
C VAL A 93 0.61 6.44 -10.07
N LEU A 94 1.15 6.13 -11.25
CA LEU A 94 1.44 7.07 -12.32
C LEU A 94 0.65 6.66 -13.58
N PRO A 95 -0.64 7.03 -13.70
CA PRO A 95 -1.43 6.74 -14.88
C PRO A 95 -1.07 7.68 -16.03
N LEU A 96 -0.87 7.10 -17.22
CA LEU A 96 -0.64 7.78 -18.48
C LEU A 96 -1.76 7.38 -19.44
N HIS A 97 -2.46 8.35 -20.02
CA HIS A 97 -3.49 8.06 -21.03
C HIS A 97 -2.80 7.76 -22.38
N LEU A 98 -2.81 6.49 -22.81
CA LEU A 98 -2.31 6.13 -24.13
C LEU A 98 -3.29 6.59 -25.19
N THR A 99 -4.57 6.27 -25.02
CA THR A 99 -5.70 6.72 -25.84
C THR A 99 -6.84 7.16 -24.92
N LYS A 100 -7.99 7.52 -25.48
CA LYS A 100 -9.20 7.84 -24.67
C LYS A 100 -9.70 6.64 -23.86
N ASP A 101 -9.46 5.43 -24.35
CA ASP A 101 -10.03 4.19 -23.80
C ASP A 101 -8.99 3.29 -23.14
N VAL A 102 -7.70 3.62 -23.20
CA VAL A 102 -6.60 2.79 -22.72
C VAL A 102 -5.59 3.61 -21.93
N ASN A 103 -5.26 3.13 -20.75
CA ASN A 103 -4.27 3.71 -19.86
C ASN A 103 -3.04 2.78 -19.72
N LEU A 104 -1.86 3.39 -19.59
CA LEU A 104 -0.66 2.75 -19.06
C LEU A 104 -0.49 3.22 -17.61
N ILE A 105 -0.58 2.29 -16.66
CA ILE A 105 -0.40 2.58 -15.24
C ILE A 105 0.98 2.09 -14.81
N ILE A 106 1.86 3.00 -14.42
CA ILE A 106 3.21 2.67 -13.94
C ILE A 106 3.20 2.65 -12.41
N ARG A 107 3.59 1.52 -11.81
CA ARG A 107 3.61 1.32 -10.36
C ARG A 107 4.95 0.78 -9.89
N PRO A 108 5.91 1.64 -9.55
CA PRO A 108 7.10 1.23 -8.83
C PRO A 108 6.78 0.97 -7.35
N VAL A 109 7.49 0.03 -6.75
CA VAL A 109 7.52 -0.22 -5.31
C VAL A 109 8.96 -0.08 -4.83
N LEU A 110 9.20 0.92 -4.01
CA LEU A 110 10.53 1.24 -3.50
C LEU A 110 10.55 0.96 -1.98
N PRO A 111 11.18 -0.14 -1.53
CA PRO A 111 11.21 -0.52 -0.13
C PRO A 111 12.36 0.14 0.63
N PHE A 112 12.04 1.02 1.58
CA PHE A 112 12.97 1.60 2.55
C PHE A 112 12.85 0.82 3.86
N ILE A 113 13.86 0.02 4.18
CA ILE A 113 13.88 -0.86 5.35
C ILE A 113 14.57 -0.14 6.49
N PHE A 114 13.82 0.17 7.55
CA PHE A 114 14.34 0.83 8.75
C PHE A 114 15.02 -0.17 9.67
N ASN A 115 14.47 -1.38 9.75
CA ASN A 115 14.97 -2.47 10.57
C ASN A 115 14.50 -3.81 10.00
N SER A 116 15.41 -4.73 9.77
CA SER A 116 15.12 -6.13 9.41
C SER A 116 16.05 -7.06 10.18
N PRO A 117 15.50 -8.05 10.90
CA PRO A 117 16.31 -9.08 11.55
C PRO A 117 16.84 -10.06 10.47
N VAL A 118 18.13 -10.03 10.23
CA VAL A 118 18.85 -10.89 9.30
C VAL A 118 19.63 -11.93 10.08
N PHE A 119 19.44 -13.22 9.77
CA PHE A 119 20.18 -14.31 10.41
C PHE A 119 21.50 -14.54 9.64
N ASP A 120 22.63 -14.57 10.36
CA ASP A 120 23.96 -14.70 9.78
C ASP A 120 24.58 -16.12 9.97
N GLY A 121 23.78 -17.05 10.49
CA GLY A 121 24.22 -18.42 10.84
C GLY A 121 24.60 -18.60 12.30
N GLN A 122 24.87 -17.52 13.05
CA GLN A 122 25.19 -17.53 14.47
C GLN A 122 24.13 -16.81 15.30
N GLY A 123 23.50 -15.78 14.72
CA GLY A 123 22.50 -14.97 15.39
C GLY A 123 21.73 -14.07 14.45
N PHE A 124 20.90 -13.19 15.04
CA PHE A 124 20.18 -12.19 14.29
C PHE A 124 20.82 -10.82 14.47
N GLU A 125 21.17 -10.20 13.37
CA GLU A 125 21.58 -8.81 13.30
C GLU A 125 20.47 -7.96 12.66
N ASN A 126 20.23 -6.76 13.17
CA ASN A 126 19.29 -5.83 12.58
C ASN A 126 19.97 -5.00 11.48
N LYS A 127 19.43 -5.05 10.28
CA LYS A 127 19.93 -4.30 9.13
C LYS A 127 18.88 -3.35 8.62
N GLY A 128 19.33 -2.17 8.16
CA GLY A 128 18.51 -1.18 7.49
C GLY A 128 19.13 -0.79 6.15
N GLY A 129 18.32 -0.24 5.25
CA GLY A 129 18.76 0.17 3.93
C GLY A 129 17.63 0.12 2.90
N PHE A 130 18.00 0.13 1.62
CA PHE A 130 17.09 -0.02 0.52
C PHE A 130 16.96 -1.51 0.17
N GLY A 131 15.76 -1.98 -0.13
CA GLY A 131 15.48 -3.35 -0.56
C GLY A 131 15.45 -3.50 -2.09
N ASP A 132 15.00 -4.66 -2.57
CA ASP A 132 14.82 -4.89 -4.00
C ASP A 132 13.57 -4.16 -4.51
N MET A 133 13.74 -3.27 -5.48
CA MET A 133 12.68 -2.48 -6.11
C MET A 133 11.85 -3.37 -7.04
N ALA A 134 10.52 -3.23 -7.00
CA ALA A 134 9.65 -3.82 -8.00
C ALA A 134 9.03 -2.76 -8.91
N LEU A 135 8.71 -3.15 -10.14
CA LEU A 135 8.04 -2.31 -11.12
C LEU A 135 6.97 -3.11 -11.85
N VAL A 136 5.77 -2.53 -11.91
CA VAL A 136 4.63 -3.12 -12.63
C VAL A 136 4.01 -2.07 -13.54
N PRO A 137 4.30 -2.07 -14.85
CA PRO A 137 3.52 -1.33 -15.83
C PRO A 137 2.30 -2.16 -16.25
N PHE A 138 1.11 -1.58 -16.16
CA PHE A 138 -0.15 -2.17 -16.62
C PHE A 138 -0.70 -1.48 -17.84
N ILE A 139 -1.21 -2.24 -18.79
CA ILE A 139 -2.18 -1.76 -19.78
C ILE A 139 -3.58 -2.07 -19.22
N SER A 140 -4.41 -1.03 -19.11
CA SER A 140 -5.72 -1.08 -18.50
C SER A 140 -6.75 -0.34 -19.37
N PRO A 141 -7.86 -0.98 -19.77
CA PRO A 141 -8.95 -0.27 -20.42
C PRO A 141 -9.63 0.68 -19.41
N ALA A 142 -10.08 1.81 -19.89
CA ALA A 142 -10.96 2.68 -19.12
C ALA A 142 -12.30 1.98 -18.88
N SER A 143 -12.77 1.97 -17.64
CA SER A 143 -14.02 1.33 -17.27
C SER A 143 -14.60 1.96 -16.01
N ASP A 144 -15.93 2.07 -15.95
CA ASP A 144 -16.64 2.67 -14.84
C ASP A 144 -16.79 1.73 -13.65
N ASN A 145 -16.85 0.41 -13.89
CA ASN A 145 -17.16 -0.57 -12.85
C ASN A 145 -16.14 -1.74 -12.78
N TRP A 146 -15.35 -1.94 -13.83
CA TRP A 146 -14.38 -3.04 -13.86
C TRP A 146 -12.96 -2.54 -13.62
N ILE A 147 -12.22 -3.33 -12.88
CA ILE A 147 -10.78 -3.16 -12.67
C ILE A 147 -10.11 -4.25 -13.48
N LEU A 148 -9.52 -3.88 -14.60
CA LEU A 148 -8.84 -4.81 -15.51
C LEU A 148 -7.46 -4.25 -15.85
N GLY A 149 -6.45 -5.09 -15.83
CA GLY A 149 -5.11 -4.70 -16.25
C GLY A 149 -4.21 -5.91 -16.38
N VAL A 150 -3.31 -5.84 -17.34
CA VAL A 150 -2.27 -6.84 -17.56
C VAL A 150 -0.96 -6.15 -17.89
N GLY A 151 0.15 -6.77 -17.52
CA GLY A 151 1.47 -6.25 -17.84
C GLY A 151 2.58 -7.15 -17.32
N PRO A 152 3.83 -6.84 -17.66
CA PRO A 152 4.97 -7.48 -17.03
C PRO A 152 5.17 -6.96 -15.61
N THR A 153 5.88 -7.72 -14.80
CA THR A 153 6.36 -7.29 -13.50
C THR A 153 7.83 -7.68 -13.34
N THR A 154 8.60 -6.80 -12.71
CA THR A 154 10.03 -6.96 -12.55
C THR A 154 10.44 -6.67 -11.11
N ILE A 155 11.36 -7.46 -10.56
CA ILE A 155 12.08 -7.14 -9.32
C ILE A 155 13.55 -6.93 -9.69
N PHE A 156 14.09 -5.76 -9.33
CA PHE A 156 15.48 -5.38 -9.56
C PHE A 156 16.31 -5.63 -8.31
N PRO A 157 17.53 -6.19 -8.42
CA PRO A 157 18.41 -6.42 -7.28
C PRO A 157 19.07 -5.12 -6.80
N THR A 158 18.27 -4.22 -6.25
CA THR A 158 18.70 -2.87 -5.82
C THR A 158 19.02 -2.78 -4.33
N ALA A 159 18.90 -3.89 -3.58
CA ALA A 159 19.15 -3.91 -2.16
C ALA A 159 20.58 -3.45 -1.82
N THR A 160 20.67 -2.53 -0.85
CA THR A 160 21.97 -1.99 -0.41
C THR A 160 22.77 -2.93 0.50
N ASN A 161 22.13 -4.03 0.94
CA ASN A 161 22.75 -5.07 1.76
C ASN A 161 22.24 -6.45 1.34
N LYS A 162 23.14 -7.45 1.31
CA LYS A 162 22.80 -8.83 0.92
C LYS A 162 21.66 -9.47 1.72
N GLY A 163 21.45 -9.06 2.97
CA GLY A 163 20.35 -9.54 3.81
C GLY A 163 19.01 -8.84 3.57
N LEU A 164 18.95 -7.79 2.73
CA LEU A 164 17.75 -7.00 2.47
C LEU A 164 17.14 -7.26 1.09
N GLY A 165 17.77 -8.09 0.27
CA GLY A 165 17.31 -8.45 -1.07
C GLY A 165 17.75 -9.84 -1.49
N GLN A 166 17.26 -10.30 -2.62
CA GLN A 166 17.51 -11.62 -3.16
C GLN A 166 18.71 -11.68 -4.12
N GLY A 167 19.21 -10.51 -4.57
CA GLY A 167 20.35 -10.43 -5.48
C GLY A 167 20.07 -10.92 -6.90
N LYS A 168 18.80 -11.14 -7.25
CA LYS A 168 18.37 -11.65 -8.56
C LYS A 168 17.49 -10.63 -9.28
N LEU A 169 17.73 -10.45 -10.58
CA LEU A 169 16.77 -9.83 -11.48
C LEU A 169 15.66 -10.85 -11.76
N GLN A 170 14.43 -10.45 -11.51
CA GLN A 170 13.28 -11.33 -11.67
C GLN A 170 12.26 -10.70 -12.61
N LEU A 171 11.68 -11.51 -13.48
CA LEU A 171 10.68 -11.12 -14.45
C LEU A 171 9.48 -12.06 -14.37
N GLY A 172 8.31 -11.54 -14.75
CA GLY A 172 7.11 -12.34 -14.88
C GLY A 172 5.87 -11.54 -15.26
N PRO A 173 4.71 -12.19 -15.33
CA PRO A 173 3.44 -11.55 -15.62
C PRO A 173 2.78 -11.00 -14.36
N ALA A 174 1.98 -9.97 -14.56
CA ALA A 174 1.03 -9.42 -13.61
C ALA A 174 -0.32 -9.22 -14.27
N ALA A 175 -1.39 -9.46 -13.52
CA ALA A 175 -2.74 -9.16 -13.93
C ALA A 175 -3.54 -8.63 -12.75
N VAL A 176 -4.52 -7.80 -13.02
CA VAL A 176 -5.52 -7.40 -12.04
C VAL A 176 -6.90 -7.57 -12.62
N VAL A 177 -7.78 -8.16 -11.85
CA VAL A 177 -9.22 -8.23 -12.17
C VAL A 177 -10.01 -7.90 -10.93
N GLY A 178 -11.04 -7.09 -11.10
CA GLY A 178 -11.91 -6.69 -10.02
C GLY A 178 -13.11 -5.93 -10.49
N TRP A 179 -13.91 -5.55 -9.53
CA TRP A 179 -15.14 -4.81 -9.76
C TRP A 179 -15.33 -3.80 -8.62
N PHE A 180 -15.87 -2.65 -8.95
CA PHE A 180 -16.23 -1.64 -7.95
C PHE A 180 -17.48 -0.89 -8.35
N ASN A 181 -18.14 -0.35 -7.36
CA ASN A 181 -19.26 0.58 -7.50
C ASN A 181 -19.19 1.64 -6.39
N LYS A 182 -20.29 2.39 -6.21
CA LYS A 182 -20.36 3.41 -5.14
C LYS A 182 -20.15 2.86 -3.72
N ASP A 183 -20.48 1.58 -3.50
CA ASP A 183 -20.52 0.96 -2.17
C ASP A 183 -19.41 -0.03 -1.91
N TRP A 184 -18.92 -0.75 -2.94
CA TRP A 184 -18.00 -1.87 -2.80
C TRP A 184 -16.89 -1.83 -3.83
N LEU A 185 -15.75 -2.38 -3.44
CA LEU A 185 -14.68 -2.76 -4.33
C LEU A 185 -14.21 -4.17 -3.95
N ALA A 186 -14.06 -5.03 -4.95
CA ALA A 186 -13.45 -6.34 -4.81
C ALA A 186 -12.46 -6.57 -5.95
N LEU A 187 -11.26 -7.03 -5.66
CA LEU A 187 -10.25 -7.35 -6.69
C LEU A 187 -9.30 -8.45 -6.24
N ILE A 188 -8.66 -9.04 -7.24
CA ILE A 188 -7.47 -9.89 -7.10
C ILE A 188 -6.38 -9.39 -8.06
N PHE A 189 -5.15 -9.34 -7.58
CA PHE A 189 -3.99 -8.83 -8.30
C PHE A 189 -2.82 -9.81 -8.15
N PRO A 190 -2.78 -10.91 -8.94
CA PRO A 190 -1.67 -11.85 -8.99
C PRO A 190 -0.48 -11.28 -9.74
N GLN A 191 0.71 -11.57 -9.22
CA GLN A 191 2.01 -11.34 -9.82
C GLN A 191 2.86 -12.58 -9.61
N GLN A 192 3.61 -12.98 -10.63
CA GLN A 192 4.55 -14.10 -10.58
C GLN A 192 5.91 -13.63 -11.06
N TRP A 193 6.99 -14.09 -10.41
CA TRP A 193 8.36 -13.78 -10.80
C TRP A 193 9.22 -15.05 -10.83
N TRP A 194 10.14 -15.06 -11.78
CA TRP A 194 11.23 -16.03 -11.87
C TRP A 194 12.54 -15.27 -12.00
N SER A 195 13.60 -15.72 -11.34
CA SER A 195 14.95 -15.20 -11.56
C SER A 195 15.39 -15.48 -12.99
N VAL A 196 15.95 -14.46 -13.65
CA VAL A 196 16.46 -14.54 -15.04
C VAL A 196 17.92 -14.13 -15.14
N ALA A 197 18.46 -13.42 -14.15
CA ALA A 197 19.85 -12.98 -14.05
C ALA A 197 20.17 -12.56 -12.60
N GLY A 198 21.42 -12.21 -12.32
CA GLY A 198 21.85 -11.63 -11.04
C GLY A 198 23.05 -12.35 -10.46
N ASP A 199 23.23 -12.27 -9.14
CA ASP A 199 24.37 -12.82 -8.41
C ASP A 199 24.36 -14.36 -8.45
N ASP A 200 25.38 -14.98 -9.02
CA ASP A 200 25.49 -16.45 -9.16
C ASP A 200 25.66 -17.16 -7.81
N ASP A 201 26.15 -16.47 -6.79
CA ASP A 201 26.26 -16.99 -5.42
C ASP A 201 24.91 -17.01 -4.68
N ARG A 202 23.84 -16.54 -5.29
CA ARG A 202 22.49 -16.51 -4.72
C ARG A 202 21.59 -17.56 -5.38
N PRO A 203 20.72 -18.23 -4.60
CA PRO A 203 19.80 -19.22 -5.17
C PRO A 203 18.82 -18.56 -6.15
N ASP A 204 18.44 -19.32 -7.15
CA ASP A 204 17.35 -18.89 -8.05
C ASP A 204 16.03 -18.79 -7.31
N THR A 205 15.22 -17.85 -7.73
CA THR A 205 13.93 -17.57 -7.14
C THR A 205 12.76 -17.95 -8.06
N SER A 206 11.67 -18.37 -7.48
CA SER A 206 10.35 -18.48 -8.10
C SER A 206 9.33 -18.13 -7.06
N GLN A 207 8.61 -17.00 -7.24
CA GLN A 207 7.73 -16.48 -6.18
C GLN A 207 6.50 -15.80 -6.77
N ALA A 208 5.43 -15.79 -5.99
CA ALA A 208 4.21 -15.06 -6.33
C ALA A 208 3.78 -14.12 -5.21
N ASN A 209 3.15 -13.04 -5.61
CA ASN A 209 2.43 -12.13 -4.72
C ASN A 209 1.01 -11.99 -5.27
N ILE A 210 0.02 -12.34 -4.46
CA ILE A 210 -1.38 -12.23 -4.84
C ILE A 210 -2.06 -11.29 -3.85
N GLN A 211 -2.21 -10.02 -4.25
CA GLN A 211 -3.02 -9.11 -3.47
C GLN A 211 -4.50 -9.43 -3.72
N TYR A 212 -5.27 -9.54 -2.64
CA TYR A 212 -6.73 -9.51 -2.73
C TYR A 212 -7.25 -8.32 -1.97
N ALA A 213 -8.32 -7.69 -2.45
CA ALA A 213 -8.92 -6.58 -1.74
C ALA A 213 -10.44 -6.69 -1.73
N LEU A 214 -11.01 -6.31 -0.60
CA LEU A 214 -12.45 -6.14 -0.42
C LEU A 214 -12.68 -4.91 0.46
N TYR A 215 -13.35 -3.90 -0.09
CA TYR A 215 -13.69 -2.68 0.63
C TYR A 215 -15.18 -2.39 0.57
N ARG A 216 -15.73 -1.93 1.70
CA ARG A 216 -17.01 -1.24 1.80
C ARG A 216 -16.75 0.24 1.94
N PHE A 217 -17.32 1.04 1.04
CA PHE A 217 -17.30 2.50 1.12
C PHE A 217 -18.47 2.98 1.97
N LEU A 218 -18.19 3.95 2.82
CA LEU A 218 -19.13 4.50 3.81
C LEU A 218 -19.30 6.01 3.57
N PRO A 219 -20.35 6.63 4.13
CA PRO A 219 -20.52 8.08 4.06
C PRO A 219 -19.29 8.85 4.54
N ASN A 220 -19.15 10.11 4.11
CA ASN A 220 -18.06 11.02 4.49
C ASN A 220 -16.66 10.49 4.17
N ALA A 221 -16.52 9.79 3.02
CA ALA A 221 -15.28 9.23 2.50
C ALA A 221 -14.54 8.28 3.48
N TRP A 222 -15.28 7.59 4.33
CA TRP A 222 -14.76 6.45 5.09
C TRP A 222 -14.76 5.18 4.24
N ASN A 223 -13.87 4.27 4.55
CA ASN A 223 -13.89 2.89 4.06
C ASN A 223 -13.51 1.91 5.17
N ILE A 224 -14.02 0.69 5.06
CA ILE A 224 -13.63 -0.45 5.88
C ILE A 224 -13.40 -1.63 4.94
N GLY A 225 -12.38 -2.43 5.18
CA GLY A 225 -12.06 -3.53 4.27
C GLY A 225 -10.74 -4.18 4.55
N THR A 226 -10.14 -4.74 3.53
CA THR A 226 -8.84 -5.41 3.60
C THR A 226 -8.15 -5.38 2.24
N ALA A 227 -6.81 -5.35 2.21
CA ALA A 227 -6.02 -5.50 0.99
C ALA A 227 -4.64 -6.11 1.27
N PRO A 228 -4.56 -7.28 1.88
CA PRO A 228 -3.29 -7.94 2.15
C PRO A 228 -2.72 -8.65 0.92
N ASN A 229 -1.47 -9.11 1.04
CA ASN A 229 -0.74 -9.83 0.00
C ASN A 229 -0.47 -11.27 0.47
N ILE A 230 -0.96 -12.26 -0.27
CA ILE A 230 -0.55 -13.65 -0.14
C ILE A 230 0.83 -13.75 -0.79
N LEU A 231 1.83 -14.24 -0.06
CA LEU A 231 3.18 -14.45 -0.58
C LEU A 231 3.41 -15.94 -0.73
N ILE A 232 3.98 -16.34 -1.88
CA ILE A 232 4.29 -17.74 -2.17
C ILE A 232 5.74 -17.82 -2.67
N ASP A 233 6.55 -18.60 -1.99
CA ASP A 233 7.85 -19.03 -2.47
C ASP A 233 7.76 -20.49 -2.94
N TRP A 234 7.79 -20.69 -4.26
CA TRP A 234 7.65 -22.02 -4.87
C TRP A 234 8.86 -22.91 -4.63
N LYS A 235 10.02 -22.32 -4.30
CA LYS A 235 11.27 -23.03 -4.06
C LYS A 235 11.54 -23.33 -2.60
N ALA A 236 10.77 -22.75 -1.68
CA ALA A 236 10.87 -23.07 -0.25
C ALA A 236 10.46 -24.52 0.03
N ASP A 237 10.97 -25.06 1.12
CA ASP A 237 10.59 -26.39 1.61
C ASP A 237 9.09 -26.42 1.99
N ASP A 238 8.53 -27.62 2.03
CA ASP A 238 7.16 -27.83 2.44
C ASP A 238 6.95 -27.28 3.87
N GLY A 239 5.82 -26.60 4.07
CA GLY A 239 5.54 -25.85 5.31
C GLY A 239 6.06 -24.40 5.30
N ASN A 240 6.99 -24.03 4.39
CA ASN A 240 7.56 -22.67 4.33
C ASN A 240 7.12 -21.86 3.10
N LYS A 241 6.32 -22.46 2.21
CA LYS A 241 5.99 -21.86 0.91
C LYS A 241 5.04 -20.68 0.99
N VAL A 242 4.09 -20.66 1.91
CA VAL A 242 2.94 -19.74 1.86
C VAL A 242 2.87 -18.87 3.10
N THR A 243 2.73 -17.57 2.88
CA THR A 243 2.25 -16.62 3.88
C THR A 243 0.88 -16.10 3.44
N PHE A 244 -0.16 -16.44 4.17
CA PHE A 244 -1.53 -16.02 3.86
C PHE A 244 -2.04 -15.11 4.99
N PRO A 245 -2.09 -13.78 4.78
CA PRO A 245 -2.63 -12.85 5.76
C PRO A 245 -4.14 -12.70 5.62
N VAL A 246 -4.81 -12.56 6.75
CA VAL A 246 -6.17 -12.02 6.87
C VAL A 246 -6.10 -10.76 7.71
N GLY A 247 -6.91 -9.75 7.39
CA GLY A 247 -6.81 -8.49 8.09
C GLY A 247 -8.02 -7.60 7.95
N LEU A 248 -8.03 -6.53 8.72
CA LEU A 248 -9.06 -5.51 8.68
C LEU A 248 -8.39 -4.13 8.62
N SER A 249 -8.89 -3.30 7.71
CA SER A 249 -8.48 -1.92 7.48
C SER A 249 -9.63 -0.97 7.72
N VAL A 250 -9.33 0.16 8.32
CA VAL A 250 -10.23 1.33 8.36
C VAL A 250 -9.49 2.51 7.77
N GLY A 251 -10.14 3.21 6.86
CA GLY A 251 -9.56 4.36 6.17
C GLY A 251 -10.53 5.50 6.00
N LYS A 252 -9.97 6.69 5.77
CA LYS A 252 -10.70 7.92 5.46
C LYS A 252 -9.91 8.79 4.51
N THR A 253 -10.61 9.36 3.54
CA THR A 253 -10.05 10.42 2.69
C THR A 253 -10.51 11.77 3.21
N VAL A 254 -9.57 12.69 3.41
CA VAL A 254 -9.81 14.04 3.90
C VAL A 254 -9.11 15.05 3.00
N LYS A 255 -9.51 16.32 3.10
CA LYS A 255 -8.85 17.42 2.42
C LYS A 255 -7.98 18.18 3.41
N LEU A 256 -6.66 18.17 3.22
CA LEU A 256 -5.71 18.98 3.99
C LEU A 256 -5.38 20.23 3.18
N GLY A 257 -6.05 21.35 3.50
CA GLY A 257 -6.05 22.53 2.64
C GLY A 257 -6.62 22.21 1.26
N LYS A 258 -5.81 22.26 0.21
CA LYS A 258 -6.20 21.91 -1.18
C LYS A 258 -5.86 20.47 -1.57
N LEU A 259 -5.13 19.76 -0.74
CA LEU A 259 -4.60 18.42 -1.03
C LEU A 259 -5.53 17.34 -0.46
N PRO A 260 -6.16 16.50 -1.29
CA PRO A 260 -6.84 15.29 -0.81
C PRO A 260 -5.81 14.26 -0.35
N VAL A 261 -6.01 13.68 0.81
CA VAL A 261 -5.14 12.64 1.37
C VAL A 261 -6.00 11.52 1.95
N SER A 262 -5.71 10.29 1.56
CA SER A 262 -6.30 9.11 2.19
C SER A 262 -5.37 8.57 3.27
N PHE A 263 -5.93 8.26 4.42
CA PHE A 263 -5.26 7.58 5.53
C PHE A 263 -5.95 6.25 5.80
N SER A 264 -5.19 5.20 6.06
CA SER A 264 -5.76 3.95 6.55
C SER A 264 -4.80 3.24 7.51
N VAL A 265 -5.39 2.50 8.45
CA VAL A 265 -4.68 1.58 9.34
C VAL A 265 -5.24 0.19 9.11
N GLN A 266 -4.36 -0.81 9.00
CA GLN A 266 -4.72 -2.21 8.82
C GLN A 266 -3.96 -3.07 9.80
N GLY A 267 -4.67 -3.95 10.52
CA GLY A 267 -4.12 -5.08 11.26
C GLY A 267 -4.22 -6.34 10.42
N GLN A 268 -3.16 -7.14 10.37
CA GLN A 268 -3.12 -8.41 9.64
C GLN A 268 -2.59 -9.51 10.55
N TRP A 269 -3.22 -10.68 10.47
CA TRP A 269 -2.78 -11.93 11.07
C TRP A 269 -2.51 -12.94 9.97
N MET A 270 -1.44 -13.75 10.11
CA MET A 270 -1.06 -14.77 9.15
C MET A 270 -1.44 -16.17 9.68
N PRO A 271 -2.67 -16.66 9.42
CA PRO A 271 -3.09 -18.03 9.81
C PRO A 271 -2.24 -19.10 9.13
N TRP A 272 -1.82 -18.90 7.91
CA TRP A 272 -0.78 -19.71 7.26
C TRP A 272 0.48 -18.87 7.09
N HIS A 273 1.57 -19.40 7.57
CA HIS A 273 2.87 -18.74 7.60
C HIS A 273 3.96 -19.81 7.53
N PRO A 274 5.20 -19.47 7.15
CA PRO A 274 6.31 -20.39 7.22
C PRO A 274 6.47 -21.01 8.62
N ASP A 275 6.72 -22.33 8.66
CA ASP A 275 7.02 -23.03 9.93
C ASP A 275 8.31 -22.47 10.55
N ASP A 276 9.29 -22.12 9.71
CA ASP A 276 10.50 -21.43 10.10
C ASP A 276 10.25 -19.95 10.42
N PHE A 277 11.28 -19.13 10.32
CA PHE A 277 11.22 -17.72 10.66
C PHE A 277 10.41 -16.92 9.62
N GLY A 278 9.25 -16.44 10.01
CA GLY A 278 8.35 -15.72 9.11
C GLY A 278 7.36 -14.81 9.85
N GLN A 279 6.59 -14.10 9.05
CA GLN A 279 5.60 -13.13 9.52
C GLN A 279 4.45 -13.84 10.25
N ARG A 280 4.01 -13.29 11.39
CA ARG A 280 2.85 -13.74 12.17
C ARG A 280 1.77 -12.68 12.24
N TRP A 281 2.18 -11.43 12.34
CA TRP A 281 1.32 -10.25 12.41
C TRP A 281 1.94 -9.10 11.64
N ASN A 282 1.09 -8.20 11.14
CA ASN A 282 1.51 -6.91 10.60
C ASN A 282 0.57 -5.81 11.09
N ILE A 283 1.15 -4.67 11.44
CA ILE A 283 0.41 -3.41 11.59
C ILE A 283 0.88 -2.49 10.48
N GLN A 284 -0.07 -2.07 9.65
CA GLN A 284 0.19 -1.25 8.48
C GLN A 284 -0.50 0.11 8.61
N LEU A 285 0.24 1.19 8.35
CA LEU A 285 -0.28 2.54 8.17
C LEU A 285 -0.05 2.95 6.72
N VAL A 286 -1.09 3.45 6.07
CA VAL A 286 -0.99 3.95 4.68
C VAL A 286 -1.42 5.40 4.62
N ILE A 287 -0.61 6.20 3.93
CA ILE A 287 -0.87 7.62 3.64
C ILE A 287 -0.79 7.79 2.12
N LYS A 288 -1.87 8.26 1.49
CA LYS A 288 -1.95 8.43 0.03
C LYS A 288 -2.38 9.87 -0.31
N PRO A 289 -1.45 10.83 -0.44
CA PRO A 289 -1.76 12.11 -1.05
C PRO A 289 -2.05 11.96 -2.56
N VAL A 290 -3.08 12.66 -3.01
CA VAL A 290 -3.41 12.82 -4.44
C VAL A 290 -2.63 14.00 -4.99
N ILE A 291 -1.88 13.77 -6.05
CA ILE A 291 -1.11 14.85 -6.71
C ILE A 291 -1.72 15.18 -8.08
N PRO A 292 -1.54 16.42 -8.56
CA PRO A 292 -1.94 16.77 -9.93
C PRO A 292 -1.23 15.89 -10.96
N SER A 293 -1.93 15.56 -12.03
CA SER A 293 -1.30 14.90 -13.17
C SER A 293 -0.17 15.77 -13.73
N LEU A 294 1.02 15.21 -13.83
CA LEU A 294 2.19 15.88 -14.42
C LEU A 294 2.18 15.81 -15.94
N ILE A 295 1.46 14.86 -16.51
CA ILE A 295 1.30 14.66 -17.95
C ILE A 295 -0.19 14.81 -18.28
N LYS A 296 -0.51 15.76 -19.15
CA LYS A 296 -1.88 16.08 -19.57
C LYS A 296 -2.11 15.61 -21.01
N GLY A 297 -3.33 15.17 -21.29
CA GLY A 297 -3.73 14.69 -22.63
C GLY A 297 -3.36 13.22 -22.84
N THR A 298 -3.60 12.74 -24.07
CA THR A 298 -3.25 11.40 -24.54
C THR A 298 -1.89 11.41 -25.21
N LEU A 299 -1.19 10.26 -25.19
CA LEU A 299 0.12 10.11 -25.86
C LEU A 299 -0.04 9.80 -27.35
N PHE A 300 -1.20 9.26 -27.75
CA PHE A 300 -1.53 8.93 -29.15
C PHE A 300 -2.94 9.39 -29.50
#